data_7b0d92f82c6953bc80110b78a75815d8
#
_entry.id   7b0d92f82c6953bc80110b78a75815d8
#
_cell.length_a   1.000
_cell.length_b   1.000
_cell.length_c   1.000
_cell.angle_alpha   90.00
_cell.angle_beta   90.00
_cell.angle_gamma   90.00
#
_symmetry.space_group_name_H-M   'P 1'
#
loop_
_entity.id
_entity.type
_entity.pdbx_description
1 polymer ?
#
loop_
_entity_poly.entity_id
_entity_poly.type
_entity_poly.pdbx_seq_one_letter_code
_entity_poly.pdbx_strand_id
1 'polypeptide(L)'
;MKSNEVLLTIRQNLISAYKRSELFILPILKFILCLSTLRILKEVTRYNGALGSIFILMAVALAGAFASAETIELGAILLSVIFVLPANPIFAAALFVGLIMIYILFGRLFPKESILIIVMLVAFSINMEIGIPIIAALFGGYASIVAIVIASMLWYLLPEIGSILPPIPADKGEMLEVFTNLVSTDFKALVMNKTMMVVCIVFLTVFTVVYIIRKLPIDYGPYIAIGIGAAMNIIGFGLASIFFVDINVNIVLVLIETIIYCCVALVAQFLSIVLDYQSAEAVEFEDDDNYYYVRIVPKIKLDIAQKNAPKVYTNLSETNNYKKFFKDDEINHNL
;
A
#
# COMPACT_ATOMS: atom_id res chain seq x y z
N MET A 1 7.35 -22.93 -25.90
CA MET A 1 8.57 -22.22 -25.51
C MET A 1 8.61 -20.76 -25.97
N LYS A 2 8.36 -20.43 -27.24
CA LYS A 2 8.42 -19.01 -27.70
C LYS A 2 7.50 -18.01 -27.00
N SER A 3 6.33 -18.39 -26.51
CA SER A 3 5.37 -17.48 -25.84
C SER A 3 5.89 -16.96 -24.50
N ASN A 4 6.53 -17.82 -23.70
CA ASN A 4 7.04 -17.43 -22.37
C ASN A 4 8.26 -16.49 -22.48
N GLU A 5 9.10 -16.69 -23.49
CA GLU A 5 10.24 -15.80 -23.75
C GLU A 5 9.80 -14.39 -24.15
N VAL A 6 8.73 -14.28 -24.95
CA VAL A 6 8.16 -12.98 -25.34
C VAL A 6 7.61 -12.24 -24.13
N LEU A 7 6.84 -12.91 -23.27
CA LEU A 7 6.28 -12.31 -22.05
C LEU A 7 7.37 -11.84 -21.09
N LEU A 8 8.43 -12.62 -20.90
CA LEU A 8 9.57 -12.24 -20.06
C LEU A 8 10.34 -11.06 -20.66
N THR A 9 10.48 -10.98 -21.98
CA THR A 9 11.11 -9.85 -22.66
C THR A 9 10.29 -8.57 -22.51
N ILE A 10 8.96 -8.64 -22.65
CA ILE A 10 8.05 -7.51 -22.43
C ILE A 10 8.18 -7.02 -20.99
N ARG A 11 8.15 -7.94 -20.01
CA ARG A 11 8.34 -7.62 -18.60
C ARG A 11 9.64 -6.86 -18.34
N GLN A 12 10.76 -7.33 -18.90
CA GLN A 12 12.07 -6.68 -18.75
C GLN A 12 12.10 -5.28 -19.35
N ASN A 13 11.54 -5.12 -20.54
CA ASN A 13 11.45 -3.81 -21.20
C ASN A 13 10.62 -2.84 -20.36
N LEU A 14 9.51 -3.30 -19.76
CA LEU A 14 8.69 -2.49 -18.87
C LEU A 14 9.45 -2.11 -17.59
N ILE A 15 10.11 -3.06 -16.94
CA ILE A 15 10.89 -2.78 -15.72
C ILE A 15 12.06 -1.83 -16.02
N SER A 16 12.76 -2.02 -17.13
CA SER A 16 13.87 -1.14 -17.51
C SER A 16 13.39 0.25 -17.91
N ALA A 17 12.26 0.37 -18.59
CA ALA A 17 11.62 1.65 -18.89
C ALA A 17 11.19 2.36 -17.60
N TYR A 18 10.56 1.64 -16.66
CA TYR A 18 10.19 2.20 -15.36
C TYR A 18 11.42 2.72 -14.60
N LYS A 19 12.46 1.90 -14.44
CA LYS A 19 13.70 2.31 -13.75
C LYS A 19 14.35 3.54 -14.39
N ARG A 20 14.30 3.66 -15.70
CA ARG A 20 14.83 4.84 -16.42
C ARG A 20 13.99 6.07 -16.17
N SER A 21 12.68 5.92 -16.01
CA SER A 21 11.72 7.02 -15.83
C SER A 21 11.35 7.27 -14.37
N GLU A 22 11.87 6.48 -13.42
CA GLU A 22 11.54 6.52 -11.98
C GLU A 22 11.73 7.92 -11.38
N LEU A 23 12.81 8.61 -11.78
CA LEU A 23 13.10 9.99 -11.35
C LEU A 23 11.99 10.99 -11.70
N PHE A 24 11.21 10.73 -12.75
CA PHE A 24 10.10 11.60 -13.17
C PHE A 24 8.76 11.07 -12.70
N ILE A 25 8.55 9.75 -12.76
CA ILE A 25 7.27 9.13 -12.40
C ILE A 25 6.97 9.30 -10.92
N LEU A 26 7.95 9.10 -10.04
CA LEU A 26 7.75 9.16 -8.59
C LEU A 26 7.31 10.55 -8.11
N PRO A 27 7.96 11.69 -8.51
CA PRO A 27 7.49 13.02 -8.17
C PRO A 27 6.10 13.35 -8.73
N ILE A 28 5.78 12.89 -9.95
CA ILE A 28 4.45 13.10 -10.55
C ILE A 28 3.37 12.38 -9.73
N LEU A 29 3.59 11.12 -9.34
CA LEU A 29 2.65 10.37 -8.50
C LEU A 29 2.46 11.04 -7.13
N LYS A 30 3.55 11.48 -6.49
CA LYS A 30 3.48 12.22 -5.23
C LYS A 30 2.74 13.54 -5.38
N PHE A 31 2.96 14.27 -6.48
CA PHE A 31 2.24 15.52 -6.78
C PHE A 31 0.73 15.27 -6.88
N ILE A 32 0.32 14.26 -7.65
CA ILE A 32 -1.10 13.90 -7.82
C ILE A 32 -1.70 13.50 -6.46
N LEU A 33 -0.99 12.69 -5.68
CA LEU A 33 -1.43 12.25 -4.36
C LEU A 33 -1.61 13.46 -3.41
N CYS A 34 -0.62 14.35 -3.33
CA CYS A 34 -0.69 15.55 -2.50
C CYS A 34 -1.84 16.47 -2.94
N LEU A 35 -1.97 16.73 -4.26
CA LEU A 35 -3.02 17.59 -4.78
C LEU A 35 -4.42 17.03 -4.48
N SER A 36 -4.61 15.71 -4.67
CA SER A 36 -5.87 15.02 -4.36
C SER A 36 -6.20 15.13 -2.88
N THR A 37 -5.22 14.87 -2.00
CA THR A 37 -5.38 14.99 -0.55
C THR A 37 -5.79 16.39 -0.13
N LEU A 38 -5.12 17.41 -0.67
CA LEU A 38 -5.43 18.82 -0.36
C LEU A 38 -6.84 19.22 -0.83
N ARG A 39 -7.28 18.73 -1.99
CA ARG A 39 -8.66 18.95 -2.47
C ARG A 39 -9.68 18.29 -1.54
N ILE A 40 -9.45 17.05 -1.15
CA ILE A 40 -10.32 16.33 -0.22
C ILE A 40 -10.42 17.07 1.12
N LEU A 41 -9.29 17.46 1.69
CA LEU A 41 -9.26 18.23 2.92
C LEU A 41 -10.07 19.52 2.82
N LYS A 42 -9.91 20.27 1.73
CA LYS A 42 -10.69 21.47 1.47
C LYS A 42 -12.18 21.19 1.41
N GLU A 43 -12.60 20.13 0.69
CA GLU A 43 -14.00 19.76 0.52
C GLU A 43 -14.62 19.28 1.85
N VAL A 44 -13.94 18.40 2.57
CA VAL A 44 -14.40 17.86 3.86
C VAL A 44 -14.49 18.95 4.92
N THR A 45 -13.54 19.87 4.97
CA THR A 45 -13.53 20.98 5.94
C THR A 45 -14.38 22.17 5.51
N ARG A 46 -14.95 22.16 4.30
CA ARG A 46 -15.70 23.27 3.68
C ARG A 46 -14.95 24.61 3.73
N TYR A 47 -13.62 24.55 3.60
CA TYR A 47 -12.75 25.73 3.69
C TYR A 47 -12.90 26.64 2.47
N ASN A 48 -13.29 27.90 2.69
CA ASN A 48 -13.48 28.93 1.65
C ASN A 48 -12.47 30.07 1.71
N GLY A 49 -11.41 29.95 2.52
CA GLY A 49 -10.38 30.97 2.63
C GLY A 49 -9.39 30.98 1.45
N ALA A 50 -8.52 31.99 1.43
CA ALA A 50 -7.55 32.22 0.37
C ALA A 50 -6.59 31.02 0.15
N LEU A 51 -6.21 30.30 1.23
CA LEU A 51 -5.36 29.12 1.15
C LEU A 51 -6.00 27.96 0.37
N GLY A 52 -7.33 27.93 0.24
CA GLY A 52 -8.06 26.96 -0.57
C GLY A 52 -8.06 27.26 -2.08
N SER A 53 -7.36 28.30 -2.55
CA SER A 53 -7.24 28.59 -3.97
C SER A 53 -6.46 27.48 -4.68
N ILE A 54 -6.89 27.12 -5.89
CA ILE A 54 -6.27 26.04 -6.65
C ILE A 54 -4.77 26.30 -6.91
N PHE A 55 -4.36 27.54 -7.08
CA PHE A 55 -2.97 27.92 -7.31
C PHE A 55 -2.09 27.65 -6.09
N ILE A 56 -2.60 27.94 -4.88
CA ILE A 56 -1.88 27.66 -3.63
C ILE A 56 -1.80 26.15 -3.39
N LEU A 57 -2.91 25.43 -3.59
CA LEU A 57 -2.93 23.97 -3.47
C LEU A 57 -1.94 23.30 -4.44
N MET A 58 -1.86 23.78 -5.68
CA MET A 58 -0.88 23.31 -6.66
C MET A 58 0.56 23.61 -6.24
N ALA A 59 0.84 24.79 -5.69
CA ALA A 59 2.17 25.15 -5.21
C ALA A 59 2.61 24.26 -4.03
N VAL A 60 1.70 24.04 -3.08
CA VAL A 60 1.95 23.15 -1.94
C VAL A 60 2.11 21.69 -2.40
N ALA A 61 1.29 21.22 -3.33
CA ALA A 61 1.40 19.87 -3.88
C ALA A 61 2.73 19.68 -4.65
N LEU A 62 3.20 20.72 -5.35
CA LEU A 62 4.50 20.71 -6.03
C LEU A 62 5.67 20.59 -5.02
N ALA A 63 5.60 21.30 -3.91
CA ALA A 63 6.57 21.13 -2.83
C ALA A 63 6.52 19.69 -2.24
N GLY A 64 5.31 19.15 -2.05
CA GLY A 64 5.08 17.78 -1.60
C GLY A 64 5.62 16.71 -2.55
N ALA A 65 5.70 16.98 -3.86
CA ALA A 65 6.23 16.06 -4.84
C ALA A 65 7.70 15.62 -4.57
N PHE A 66 8.47 16.52 -3.95
CA PHE A 66 9.88 16.28 -3.62
C PHE A 66 10.08 15.92 -2.14
N ALA A 67 9.01 15.92 -1.35
CA ALA A 67 9.04 15.64 0.06
C ALA A 67 9.13 14.13 0.38
N SER A 68 9.56 13.79 1.59
CA SER A 68 9.47 12.43 2.12
C SER A 68 8.01 12.06 2.48
N ALA A 69 7.71 10.76 2.63
CA ALA A 69 6.38 10.31 3.04
C ALA A 69 5.95 10.93 4.38
N GLU A 70 6.86 10.97 5.35
CA GLU A 70 6.63 11.57 6.67
C GLU A 70 6.29 13.06 6.60
N THR A 71 6.98 13.81 5.72
CA THR A 71 6.71 15.24 5.55
C THR A 71 5.37 15.50 4.85
N ILE A 72 4.94 14.61 3.97
CA ILE A 72 3.61 14.68 3.33
C ILE A 72 2.53 14.47 4.38
N GLU A 73 2.69 13.49 5.28
CA GLU A 73 1.73 13.22 6.36
C GLU A 73 1.65 14.39 7.34
N LEU A 74 2.78 14.89 7.83
CA LEU A 74 2.81 16.05 8.71
C LEU A 74 2.20 17.28 8.03
N GLY A 75 2.49 17.49 6.76
CA GLY A 75 1.89 18.55 5.97
C GLY A 75 0.37 18.41 5.85
N ALA A 76 -0.14 17.20 5.63
CA ALA A 76 -1.57 16.93 5.59
C ALA A 76 -2.24 17.20 6.95
N ILE A 77 -1.61 16.80 8.06
CA ILE A 77 -2.09 17.07 9.41
C ILE A 77 -2.15 18.59 9.67
N LEU A 78 -1.08 19.31 9.40
CA LEU A 78 -1.02 20.76 9.64
C LEU A 78 -2.06 21.51 8.79
N LEU A 79 -2.20 21.17 7.52
CA LEU A 79 -3.16 21.80 6.62
C LEU A 79 -4.61 21.47 6.97
N SER A 80 -4.90 20.25 7.44
CA SER A 80 -6.24 19.91 7.93
C SER A 80 -6.64 20.79 9.13
N VAL A 81 -5.73 21.02 10.05
CA VAL A 81 -5.93 21.90 11.20
C VAL A 81 -6.12 23.37 10.78
N ILE A 82 -5.27 23.86 9.88
CA ILE A 82 -5.38 25.24 9.35
C ILE A 82 -6.70 25.47 8.63
N PHE A 83 -7.22 24.47 7.90
CA PHE A 83 -8.50 24.59 7.20
C PHE A 83 -9.70 24.58 8.14
N VAL A 84 -9.61 23.87 9.26
CA VAL A 84 -10.68 23.81 10.26
C VAL A 84 -10.64 25.01 11.22
N LEU A 85 -9.47 25.58 11.47
CA LEU A 85 -9.25 26.64 12.46
C LEU A 85 -10.23 27.84 12.35
N PRO A 86 -10.53 28.38 11.14
CA PRO A 86 -11.46 29.49 11.01
C PRO A 86 -12.91 29.15 11.33
N ALA A 87 -13.31 27.89 11.16
CA ALA A 87 -14.65 27.42 11.42
C ALA A 87 -14.88 27.12 12.91
N ASN A 88 -13.95 26.39 13.53
CA ASN A 88 -14.02 26.04 14.95
C ASN A 88 -12.60 25.75 15.51
N PRO A 89 -12.02 26.69 16.30
CA PRO A 89 -10.68 26.53 16.82
C PRO A 89 -10.55 25.40 17.87
N ILE A 90 -11.64 25.06 18.59
CA ILE A 90 -11.60 23.95 19.56
C ILE A 90 -11.53 22.62 18.83
N PHE A 91 -12.34 22.46 17.81
CA PHE A 91 -12.28 21.27 16.97
C PHE A 91 -10.92 21.15 16.25
N ALA A 92 -10.38 22.26 15.75
CA ALA A 92 -9.06 22.27 15.16
C ALA A 92 -7.98 21.78 16.13
N ALA A 93 -8.04 22.20 17.41
CA ALA A 93 -7.14 21.73 18.45
C ALA A 93 -7.33 20.23 18.77
N ALA A 94 -8.58 19.77 18.90
CA ALA A 94 -8.88 18.36 19.13
C ALA A 94 -8.43 17.48 17.94
N LEU A 95 -8.68 17.93 16.71
CA LEU A 95 -8.24 17.29 15.49
C LEU A 95 -6.70 17.20 15.43
N PHE A 96 -6.00 18.28 15.77
CA PHE A 96 -4.55 18.28 15.84
C PHE A 96 -4.02 17.23 16.80
N VAL A 97 -4.55 17.18 18.02
CA VAL A 97 -4.13 16.21 19.03
C VAL A 97 -4.41 14.78 18.56
N GLY A 98 -5.59 14.52 17.99
CA GLY A 98 -5.95 13.20 17.45
C GLY A 98 -5.05 12.76 16.30
N LEU A 99 -4.85 13.60 15.29
CA LEU A 99 -4.03 13.28 14.13
C LEU A 99 -2.54 13.15 14.46
N ILE A 100 -2.00 14.04 15.32
CA ILE A 100 -0.61 13.94 15.76
C ILE A 100 -0.36 12.69 16.62
N MET A 101 -1.36 12.26 17.40
CA MET A 101 -1.31 11.01 18.15
C MET A 101 -1.26 9.80 17.19
N ILE A 102 -2.08 9.78 16.14
CA ILE A 102 -2.02 8.75 15.10
C ILE A 102 -0.64 8.75 14.43
N TYR A 103 -0.11 9.92 14.09
CA TYR A 103 1.21 10.04 13.49
C TYR A 103 2.32 9.51 14.41
N ILE A 104 2.33 9.85 15.70
CA ILE A 104 3.35 9.39 16.65
C ILE A 104 3.26 7.87 16.87
N LEU A 105 2.04 7.35 17.04
CA LEU A 105 1.82 5.94 17.35
C LEU A 105 1.97 5.02 16.12
N PHE A 106 1.65 5.51 14.94
CA PHE A 106 1.66 4.70 13.74
C PHE A 106 2.57 5.25 12.63
N GLY A 107 2.41 6.49 12.21
CA GLY A 107 3.16 7.09 11.10
C GLY A 107 4.67 7.03 11.30
N ARG A 108 5.12 7.38 12.49
CA ARG A 108 6.55 7.35 12.85
C ARG A 108 7.12 5.93 12.98
N LEU A 109 6.32 4.95 13.43
CA LEU A 109 6.76 3.58 13.60
C LEU A 109 6.78 2.81 12.27
N PHE A 110 5.83 3.10 11.38
CA PHE A 110 5.64 2.41 10.11
C PHE A 110 5.55 3.38 8.93
N PRO A 111 6.62 4.15 8.62
CA PRO A 111 6.56 5.23 7.63
C PRO A 111 6.30 4.76 6.19
N LYS A 112 6.56 3.49 5.88
CA LYS A 112 6.26 2.92 4.56
C LYS A 112 4.78 2.58 4.40
N GLU A 113 4.16 2.14 5.47
CA GLU A 113 2.76 1.73 5.50
C GLU A 113 1.83 2.91 5.79
N SER A 114 2.31 3.95 6.45
CA SER A 114 1.49 5.11 6.84
C SER A 114 1.00 5.92 5.64
N ILE A 115 1.79 6.01 4.56
CA ILE A 115 1.35 6.65 3.30
C ILE A 115 0.06 6.01 2.75
N LEU A 116 -0.20 4.75 3.10
CA LEU A 116 -1.42 4.04 2.71
C LEU A 116 -2.67 4.68 3.30
N ILE A 117 -2.57 5.38 4.45
CA ILE A 117 -3.69 6.16 5.01
C ILE A 117 -4.12 7.21 4.00
N ILE A 118 -3.18 7.96 3.45
CA ILE A 118 -3.46 9.02 2.48
C ILE A 118 -3.99 8.42 1.17
N VAL A 119 -3.36 7.35 0.67
CA VAL A 119 -3.81 6.65 -0.54
C VAL A 119 -5.25 6.16 -0.39
N MET A 120 -5.57 5.61 0.77
CA MET A 120 -6.91 5.09 1.06
C MET A 120 -7.96 6.22 1.14
N LEU A 121 -7.63 7.37 1.77
CA LEU A 121 -8.52 8.54 1.80
C LEU A 121 -8.78 9.08 0.39
N VAL A 122 -7.76 9.12 -0.47
CA VAL A 122 -7.92 9.50 -1.87
C VAL A 122 -8.81 8.50 -2.61
N ALA A 123 -8.63 7.21 -2.38
CA ALA A 123 -9.47 6.18 -2.99
C ALA A 123 -10.94 6.28 -2.58
N PHE A 124 -11.22 6.52 -1.31
CA PHE A 124 -12.58 6.78 -0.84
C PHE A 124 -13.22 7.98 -1.56
N SER A 125 -12.46 9.04 -1.82
CA SER A 125 -13.01 10.24 -2.49
C SER A 125 -13.42 10.01 -3.94
N ILE A 126 -12.85 9.01 -4.60
CA ILE A 126 -13.17 8.63 -5.98
C ILE A 126 -14.03 7.35 -6.07
N ASN A 127 -14.50 6.84 -4.92
CA ASN A 127 -15.21 5.57 -4.77
C ASN A 127 -14.45 4.40 -5.42
N MET A 128 -13.17 4.26 -5.09
CA MET A 128 -12.29 3.18 -5.55
C MET A 128 -11.48 2.60 -4.38
N GLU A 129 -12.09 2.41 -3.22
CA GLU A 129 -11.43 1.91 -2.01
C GLU A 129 -11.42 0.40 -1.86
N ILE A 130 -12.39 -0.30 -2.48
CA ILE A 130 -12.71 -1.72 -2.19
C ILE A 130 -11.55 -2.66 -2.49
N GLY A 131 -10.77 -2.39 -3.50
CA GLY A 131 -9.67 -3.28 -3.90
C GLY A 131 -8.32 -2.97 -3.26
N ILE A 132 -8.16 -1.83 -2.59
CA ILE A 132 -6.88 -1.46 -1.96
C ILE A 132 -6.43 -2.47 -0.91
N PRO A 133 -7.30 -3.06 -0.06
CA PRO A 133 -6.90 -4.10 0.89
C PRO A 133 -6.22 -5.31 0.23
N ILE A 134 -6.65 -5.69 -0.98
CA ILE A 134 -6.03 -6.80 -1.74
C ILE A 134 -4.60 -6.42 -2.14
N ILE A 135 -4.41 -5.23 -2.73
CA ILE A 135 -3.08 -4.76 -3.17
C ILE A 135 -2.15 -4.55 -1.97
N ALA A 136 -2.67 -3.93 -0.90
CA ALA A 136 -1.91 -3.72 0.33
C ALA A 136 -1.48 -5.04 0.98
N ALA A 137 -2.34 -6.06 0.98
CA ALA A 137 -2.02 -7.38 1.50
C ALA A 137 -0.99 -8.11 0.62
N LEU A 138 -1.01 -7.91 -0.71
CA LEU A 138 -0.06 -8.53 -1.64
C LEU A 138 1.34 -7.92 -1.59
N PHE A 139 1.47 -6.62 -1.40
CA PHE A 139 2.75 -5.93 -1.51
C PHE A 139 3.23 -5.28 -0.22
N GLY A 140 2.31 -5.00 0.72
CA GLY A 140 2.61 -4.35 1.99
C GLY A 140 3.02 -5.31 3.10
N GLY A 141 3.34 -4.72 4.27
CA GLY A 141 3.57 -5.40 5.53
C GLY A 141 2.27 -5.68 6.30
N TYR A 142 2.38 -6.38 7.43
CA TYR A 142 1.22 -6.62 8.30
C TYR A 142 0.65 -5.32 8.89
N ALA A 143 1.48 -4.30 9.07
CA ALA A 143 1.07 -3.00 9.59
C ALA A 143 0.12 -2.25 8.63
N SER A 144 0.09 -2.60 7.34
CA SER A 144 -0.81 -2.00 6.36
C SER A 144 -2.29 -2.17 6.73
N ILE A 145 -2.64 -3.23 7.48
CA ILE A 145 -4.01 -3.43 7.96
C ILE A 145 -4.45 -2.31 8.90
N VAL A 146 -3.55 -1.85 9.78
CA VAL A 146 -3.81 -0.76 10.72
C VAL A 146 -4.02 0.55 9.96
N ALA A 147 -3.20 0.81 8.92
CA ALA A 147 -3.36 1.97 8.05
C ALA A 147 -4.73 2.00 7.37
N ILE A 148 -5.20 0.86 6.85
CA ILE A 148 -6.51 0.72 6.19
C ILE A 148 -7.64 1.02 7.17
N VAL A 149 -7.58 0.45 8.38
CA VAL A 149 -8.61 0.68 9.42
C VAL A 149 -8.62 2.14 9.85
N ILE A 150 -7.45 2.73 10.13
CA ILE A 150 -7.35 4.16 10.50
C ILE A 150 -7.92 5.05 9.39
N ALA A 151 -7.57 4.81 8.14
CA ALA A 151 -8.08 5.59 7.01
C ALA A 151 -9.60 5.48 6.86
N SER A 152 -10.15 4.26 7.00
CA SER A 152 -11.59 4.02 6.95
C SER A 152 -12.30 4.75 8.10
N MET A 153 -11.75 4.69 9.31
CA MET A 153 -12.29 5.43 10.45
C MET A 153 -12.26 6.94 10.20
N LEU A 154 -11.14 7.49 9.73
CA LEU A 154 -11.01 8.92 9.43
C LEU A 154 -12.01 9.37 8.37
N TRP A 155 -12.21 8.58 7.31
CA TRP A 155 -13.14 8.92 6.24
C TRP A 155 -14.59 9.08 6.72
N TYR A 156 -15.05 8.16 7.56
CA TYR A 156 -16.42 8.20 8.09
C TYR A 156 -16.60 9.16 9.27
N LEU A 157 -15.58 9.31 10.14
CA LEU A 157 -15.69 10.13 11.34
C LEU A 157 -15.53 11.63 11.07
N LEU A 158 -14.56 12.03 10.21
CA LEU A 158 -14.24 13.44 10.02
C LEU A 158 -15.42 14.29 9.50
N PRO A 159 -16.18 13.89 8.47
CA PRO A 159 -17.32 14.66 7.98
C PRO A 159 -18.45 14.77 9.01
N GLU A 160 -18.71 13.68 9.75
CA GLU A 160 -19.76 13.66 10.77
C GLU A 160 -19.43 14.59 11.94
N ILE A 161 -18.20 14.54 12.46
CA ILE A 161 -17.74 15.45 13.50
C ILE A 161 -17.87 16.90 13.03
N GLY A 162 -17.50 17.21 11.78
CA GLY A 162 -17.64 18.55 11.22
C GLY A 162 -19.11 19.05 11.12
N SER A 163 -20.08 18.13 11.02
CA SER A 163 -21.51 18.48 10.93
C SER A 163 -22.16 18.69 12.30
N ILE A 164 -21.69 18.03 13.33
CA ILE A 164 -22.24 18.06 14.70
C ILE A 164 -21.77 19.30 15.48
N LEU A 165 -20.62 19.88 15.08
CA LEU A 165 -20.06 21.03 15.78
C LEU A 165 -20.93 22.29 15.59
N PRO A 166 -21.50 22.82 16.68
CA PRO A 166 -22.23 24.08 16.60
C PRO A 166 -21.31 25.24 16.28
N PRO A 167 -21.80 26.33 15.71
CA PRO A 167 -21.05 27.57 15.59
C PRO A 167 -20.53 27.99 16.96
N ILE A 168 -19.37 28.64 17.00
CA ILE A 168 -18.67 29.01 18.24
C ILE A 168 -19.65 29.74 19.20
N PRO A 169 -19.89 29.20 20.41
CA PRO A 169 -20.68 29.90 21.39
C PRO A 169 -19.95 31.18 21.82
N ALA A 170 -20.74 32.26 22.03
CA ALA A 170 -20.19 33.54 22.45
C ALA A 170 -19.70 33.51 23.92
N ASP A 171 -20.13 32.54 24.70
CA ASP A 171 -19.82 32.45 26.12
C ASP A 171 -18.95 31.23 26.49
N LYS A 172 -17.97 31.44 27.37
CA LYS A 172 -17.00 30.41 27.79
C LYS A 172 -17.65 29.24 28.57
N GLY A 173 -18.79 29.49 29.20
CA GLY A 173 -19.56 28.46 29.94
C GLY A 173 -20.21 27.44 29.02
N GLU A 174 -20.80 27.90 27.92
CA GLU A 174 -21.42 27.05 26.89
C GLU A 174 -20.38 26.18 26.15
N MET A 175 -19.14 26.65 26.08
CA MET A 175 -18.03 25.97 25.43
C MET A 175 -17.67 24.63 26.10
N LEU A 176 -17.69 24.58 27.43
CA LEU A 176 -17.45 23.36 28.20
C LEU A 176 -18.59 22.36 28.08
N GLU A 177 -19.82 22.88 28.03
CA GLU A 177 -21.04 22.07 27.88
C GLU A 177 -21.12 21.43 26.48
N VAL A 178 -20.76 22.17 25.43
CA VAL A 178 -20.64 21.67 24.07
C VAL A 178 -19.56 20.57 23.99
N PHE A 179 -18.41 20.77 24.62
CA PHE A 179 -17.36 19.78 24.63
C PHE A 179 -17.75 18.50 25.41
N THR A 180 -18.43 18.65 26.54
CA THR A 180 -18.90 17.48 27.33
C THR A 180 -19.99 16.70 26.57
N ASN A 181 -20.87 17.38 25.86
CA ASN A 181 -21.92 16.75 25.05
C ASN A 181 -21.36 16.04 23.83
N LEU A 182 -20.38 16.64 23.14
CA LEU A 182 -19.62 15.99 22.06
C LEU A 182 -18.94 14.69 22.50
N VAL A 183 -18.28 14.73 23.67
CA VAL A 183 -17.54 13.55 24.19
C VAL A 183 -18.48 12.46 24.69
N SER A 184 -19.62 12.80 25.28
CA SER A 184 -20.48 11.83 25.98
C SER A 184 -21.57 11.21 25.09
N THR A 185 -22.21 11.99 24.23
CA THR A 185 -23.39 11.54 23.47
C THR A 185 -23.07 11.31 21.99
N ASP A 186 -22.42 12.28 21.37
CA ASP A 186 -22.19 12.26 19.92
C ASP A 186 -21.04 11.35 19.54
N PHE A 187 -20.00 11.24 20.36
CA PHE A 187 -18.88 10.32 20.11
C PHE A 187 -19.31 8.85 20.10
N LYS A 188 -20.24 8.48 20.99
CA LYS A 188 -20.79 7.12 20.99
C LYS A 188 -21.59 6.82 19.71
N ALA A 189 -22.38 7.77 19.24
CA ALA A 189 -23.14 7.64 17.99
C ALA A 189 -22.20 7.55 16.77
N LEU A 190 -21.14 8.35 16.77
CA LEU A 190 -20.10 8.36 15.73
C LEU A 190 -19.37 7.02 15.62
N VAL A 191 -18.90 6.48 16.76
CA VAL A 191 -18.17 5.21 16.80
C VAL A 191 -19.09 4.04 16.44
N MET A 192 -20.40 4.14 16.68
CA MET A 192 -21.39 3.12 16.33
C MET A 192 -21.96 3.27 14.90
N ASN A 193 -21.30 4.03 14.01
CA ASN A 193 -21.68 4.10 12.60
C ASN A 193 -21.58 2.71 11.95
N LYS A 194 -22.76 2.16 11.61
CA LYS A 194 -22.87 0.79 11.06
C LYS A 194 -22.07 0.62 9.76
N THR A 195 -22.09 1.62 8.88
CA THR A 195 -21.38 1.58 7.60
C THR A 195 -19.87 1.51 7.82
N MET A 196 -19.33 2.36 8.69
CA MET A 196 -17.92 2.35 9.07
C MET A 196 -17.49 0.97 9.61
N MET A 197 -18.27 0.42 10.57
CA MET A 197 -17.96 -0.87 11.18
C MET A 197 -17.91 -1.99 10.14
N VAL A 198 -18.90 -2.04 9.24
CA VAL A 198 -18.99 -3.06 8.21
C VAL A 198 -17.83 -2.95 7.24
N VAL A 199 -17.51 -1.75 6.76
CA VAL A 199 -16.37 -1.52 5.86
C VAL A 199 -15.07 -1.92 6.53
N CYS A 200 -14.83 -1.53 7.78
CA CYS A 200 -13.63 -1.93 8.53
C CYS A 200 -13.53 -3.44 8.69
N ILE A 201 -14.63 -4.14 9.01
CA ILE A 201 -14.64 -5.60 9.18
C ILE A 201 -14.36 -6.30 7.85
N VAL A 202 -14.99 -5.87 6.76
CA VAL A 202 -14.77 -6.46 5.43
C VAL A 202 -13.32 -6.25 5.00
N PHE A 203 -12.78 -5.04 5.11
CA PHE A 203 -11.39 -4.76 4.75
C PHE A 203 -10.38 -5.54 5.59
N LEU A 204 -10.63 -5.64 6.90
CA LEU A 204 -9.80 -6.42 7.80
C LEU A 204 -9.80 -7.91 7.43
N THR A 205 -10.97 -8.48 7.14
CA THR A 205 -11.07 -9.90 6.75
C THR A 205 -10.42 -10.16 5.39
N VAL A 206 -10.68 -9.33 4.38
CA VAL A 206 -10.07 -9.44 3.04
C VAL A 206 -8.55 -9.34 3.15
N PHE A 207 -8.04 -8.30 3.82
CA PHE A 207 -6.60 -8.12 3.99
C PHE A 207 -5.96 -9.34 4.68
N THR A 208 -6.53 -9.79 5.80
CA THR A 208 -5.97 -10.88 6.59
C THR A 208 -5.92 -12.18 5.78
N VAL A 209 -6.99 -12.52 5.09
CA VAL A 209 -7.07 -13.75 4.27
C VAL A 209 -6.05 -13.69 3.13
N VAL A 210 -6.00 -12.59 2.37
CA VAL A 210 -5.05 -12.41 1.27
C VAL A 210 -3.60 -12.47 1.78
N TYR A 211 -3.32 -11.80 2.90
CA TYR A 211 -1.98 -11.76 3.50
C TYR A 211 -1.50 -13.13 3.97
N ILE A 212 -2.38 -13.93 4.59
CA ILE A 212 -2.07 -15.28 5.03
C ILE A 212 -1.79 -16.18 3.83
N ILE A 213 -2.71 -16.20 2.83
CA ILE A 213 -2.57 -17.06 1.66
C ILE A 213 -1.29 -16.74 0.87
N ARG A 214 -0.97 -15.45 0.70
CA ARG A 214 0.28 -15.03 0.05
C ARG A 214 1.53 -15.62 0.72
N LYS A 215 1.50 -15.80 2.05
CA LYS A 215 2.64 -16.32 2.83
C LYS A 215 2.72 -17.84 2.91
N LEU A 216 1.67 -18.53 2.51
CA LEU A 216 1.70 -19.99 2.48
C LEU A 216 2.69 -20.48 1.42
N PRO A 217 3.42 -21.57 1.69
CA PRO A 217 4.35 -22.19 0.73
C PRO A 217 3.60 -22.99 -0.35
N ILE A 218 2.68 -22.31 -1.06
CA ILE A 218 1.85 -22.89 -2.12
C ILE A 218 2.32 -22.31 -3.46
N ASP A 219 2.40 -23.17 -4.47
CA ASP A 219 2.69 -22.72 -5.84
C ASP A 219 1.61 -21.76 -6.31
N TYR A 220 2.05 -20.65 -6.91
CA TYR A 220 1.16 -19.58 -7.35
C TYR A 220 0.32 -18.94 -6.22
N GLY A 221 0.75 -19.06 -4.95
CA GLY A 221 0.06 -18.52 -3.78
C GLY A 221 -0.46 -17.09 -3.95
N PRO A 222 0.32 -16.12 -4.45
CA PRO A 222 -0.15 -14.76 -4.68
C PRO A 222 -1.32 -14.66 -5.68
N TYR A 223 -1.36 -15.49 -6.72
CA TYR A 223 -2.48 -15.51 -7.69
C TYR A 223 -3.76 -16.07 -7.07
N ILE A 224 -3.62 -17.13 -6.27
CA ILE A 224 -4.72 -17.72 -5.50
C ILE A 224 -5.24 -16.69 -4.50
N ALA A 225 -4.35 -15.96 -3.84
CA ALA A 225 -4.70 -14.89 -2.89
C ALA A 225 -5.53 -13.78 -3.55
N ILE A 226 -5.21 -13.37 -4.77
CA ILE A 226 -5.99 -12.38 -5.55
C ILE A 226 -7.43 -12.91 -5.78
N GLY A 227 -7.56 -14.14 -6.25
CA GLY A 227 -8.88 -14.74 -6.54
C GLY A 227 -9.74 -14.88 -5.27
N ILE A 228 -9.15 -15.36 -4.18
CA ILE A 228 -9.86 -15.49 -2.90
C ILE A 228 -10.19 -14.11 -2.32
N GLY A 229 -9.28 -13.14 -2.40
CA GLY A 229 -9.53 -11.76 -1.98
C GLY A 229 -10.69 -11.12 -2.73
N ALA A 230 -10.78 -11.33 -4.04
CA ALA A 230 -11.90 -10.87 -4.85
C ALA A 230 -13.23 -11.51 -4.41
N ALA A 231 -13.24 -12.83 -4.21
CA ALA A 231 -14.43 -13.53 -3.73
C ALA A 231 -14.86 -13.01 -2.35
N MET A 232 -13.91 -12.80 -1.43
CA MET A 232 -14.18 -12.28 -0.09
C MET A 232 -14.73 -10.85 -0.12
N ASN A 233 -14.25 -9.98 -1.01
CA ASN A 233 -14.83 -8.65 -1.21
C ASN A 233 -16.30 -8.73 -1.64
N ILE A 234 -16.59 -9.52 -2.68
CA ILE A 234 -17.95 -9.66 -3.22
C ILE A 234 -18.88 -10.26 -2.16
N ILE A 235 -18.46 -11.32 -1.49
CA ILE A 235 -19.25 -11.97 -0.44
C ILE A 235 -19.43 -11.03 0.77
N GLY A 236 -18.37 -10.36 1.21
CA GLY A 236 -18.40 -9.47 2.37
C GLY A 236 -19.38 -8.30 2.18
N PHE A 237 -19.26 -7.56 1.07
CA PHE A 237 -20.18 -6.47 0.76
C PHE A 237 -21.57 -6.97 0.36
N GLY A 238 -21.68 -8.13 -0.29
CA GLY A 238 -22.94 -8.77 -0.59
C GLY A 238 -23.73 -9.13 0.66
N LEU A 239 -23.06 -9.78 1.63
CA LEU A 239 -23.69 -10.07 2.95
C LEU A 239 -24.04 -8.77 3.69
N ALA A 240 -23.17 -7.76 3.65
CA ALA A 240 -23.43 -6.47 4.25
C ALA A 240 -24.71 -5.83 3.72
N SER A 241 -24.96 -5.88 2.41
CA SER A 241 -26.17 -5.32 1.80
C SER A 241 -27.46 -6.08 2.17
N ILE A 242 -27.34 -7.38 2.49
CA ILE A 242 -28.49 -8.22 2.90
C ILE A 242 -28.83 -8.00 4.38
N PHE A 243 -27.81 -8.00 5.24
CA PHE A 243 -28.01 -7.93 6.70
C PHE A 243 -28.24 -6.50 7.20
N PHE A 244 -27.71 -5.51 6.50
CA PHE A 244 -27.79 -4.09 6.91
C PHE A 244 -28.47 -3.27 5.80
N VAL A 245 -29.79 -3.29 5.77
CA VAL A 245 -30.62 -2.58 4.76
C VAL A 245 -30.33 -1.06 4.74
N ASP A 246 -29.89 -0.51 5.85
CA ASP A 246 -29.55 0.91 6.00
C ASP A 246 -28.24 1.30 5.26
N ILE A 247 -27.45 0.31 4.79
CA ILE A 247 -26.18 0.55 4.11
C ILE A 247 -26.40 0.52 2.61
N ASN A 248 -26.34 1.70 1.96
CA ASN A 248 -26.44 1.83 0.51
C ASN A 248 -25.16 1.33 -0.20
N VAL A 249 -24.94 0.02 -0.21
CA VAL A 249 -23.85 -0.59 -0.99
C VAL A 249 -24.34 -0.89 -2.40
N ASN A 250 -23.75 -0.23 -3.38
CA ASN A 250 -24.00 -0.55 -4.78
C ASN A 250 -23.19 -1.78 -5.20
N ILE A 251 -23.83 -2.95 -5.19
CA ILE A 251 -23.18 -4.23 -5.52
C ILE A 251 -22.54 -4.21 -6.92
N VAL A 252 -23.12 -3.47 -7.88
CA VAL A 252 -22.57 -3.35 -9.24
C VAL A 252 -21.24 -2.62 -9.22
N LEU A 253 -21.12 -1.54 -8.42
CA LEU A 253 -19.84 -0.84 -8.24
C LEU A 253 -18.82 -1.74 -7.56
N VAL A 254 -19.21 -2.47 -6.51
CA VAL A 254 -18.33 -3.45 -5.83
C VAL A 254 -17.76 -4.47 -6.82
N LEU A 255 -18.59 -5.01 -7.72
CA LEU A 255 -18.14 -5.96 -8.74
C LEU A 255 -17.15 -5.32 -9.71
N ILE A 256 -17.48 -4.14 -10.24
CA ILE A 256 -16.64 -3.43 -11.22
C ILE A 256 -15.28 -3.10 -10.59
N GLU A 257 -15.26 -2.51 -9.41
CA GLU A 257 -14.02 -2.19 -8.69
C GLU A 257 -13.19 -3.43 -8.40
N THR A 258 -13.81 -4.50 -7.88
CA THR A 258 -13.10 -5.74 -7.60
C THR A 258 -12.44 -6.31 -8.84
N ILE A 259 -13.11 -6.29 -10.00
CA ILE A 259 -12.53 -6.74 -11.28
C ILE A 259 -11.35 -5.86 -11.70
N ILE A 260 -11.50 -4.53 -11.63
CA ILE A 260 -10.42 -3.60 -11.98
C ILE A 260 -9.18 -3.86 -11.11
N TYR A 261 -9.38 -3.96 -9.79
CA TYR A 261 -8.27 -4.21 -8.87
C TYR A 261 -7.65 -5.59 -9.02
N CYS A 262 -8.42 -6.62 -9.38
CA CYS A 262 -7.87 -7.92 -9.72
C CYS A 262 -6.97 -7.84 -10.95
N CYS A 263 -7.39 -7.13 -11.99
CA CYS A 263 -6.55 -6.92 -13.17
C CYS A 263 -5.25 -6.16 -12.81
N VAL A 264 -5.35 -5.09 -12.02
CA VAL A 264 -4.18 -4.33 -11.54
C VAL A 264 -3.26 -5.21 -10.69
N ALA A 265 -3.83 -5.98 -9.75
CA ALA A 265 -3.07 -6.88 -8.88
C ALA A 265 -2.37 -7.99 -9.68
N LEU A 266 -3.03 -8.58 -10.68
CA LEU A 266 -2.43 -9.58 -11.57
C LEU A 266 -1.26 -9.01 -12.38
N VAL A 267 -1.42 -7.80 -12.94
CA VAL A 267 -0.34 -7.12 -13.67
C VAL A 267 0.81 -6.79 -12.73
N ALA A 268 0.54 -6.23 -11.56
CA ALA A 268 1.55 -5.90 -10.57
C ALA A 268 2.28 -7.16 -10.07
N GLN A 269 1.56 -8.27 -9.84
CA GLN A 269 2.13 -9.55 -9.46
C GLN A 269 3.00 -10.12 -10.58
N PHE A 270 2.55 -10.06 -11.83
CA PHE A 270 3.36 -10.46 -12.98
C PHE A 270 4.66 -9.68 -13.08
N LEU A 271 4.64 -8.39 -12.85
CA LEU A 271 5.85 -7.55 -12.84
C LEU A 271 6.78 -7.88 -11.66
N SER A 272 6.24 -8.33 -10.52
CA SER A 272 7.00 -8.65 -9.30
C SER A 272 7.53 -10.08 -9.24
N ILE A 273 7.15 -10.99 -10.18
CA ILE A 273 7.61 -12.39 -10.18
C ILE A 273 9.14 -12.45 -10.19
N VAL A 274 9.70 -13.16 -9.22
CA VAL A 274 11.15 -13.41 -9.10
C VAL A 274 11.48 -14.91 -9.20
N LEU A 275 10.48 -15.80 -8.97
CA LEU A 275 10.66 -17.24 -8.83
C LEU A 275 10.19 -17.99 -10.08
N ASP A 276 10.98 -18.94 -10.54
CA ASP A 276 10.63 -19.86 -11.60
C ASP A 276 10.10 -21.17 -11.01
N TYR A 277 8.78 -21.27 -10.88
CA TYR A 277 8.13 -22.48 -10.35
C TYR A 277 8.16 -23.67 -11.31
N GLN A 278 8.44 -23.44 -12.60
CA GLN A 278 8.52 -24.52 -13.60
C GLN A 278 9.85 -25.28 -13.51
N SER A 279 10.91 -24.61 -13.00
CA SER A 279 12.21 -25.19 -12.78
C SER A 279 12.46 -25.58 -11.32
N ALA A 280 11.39 -25.86 -10.57
CA ALA A 280 11.51 -26.26 -9.18
C ALA A 280 12.06 -27.69 -9.08
N GLU A 281 13.13 -27.86 -8.31
CA GLU A 281 13.75 -29.15 -8.04
C GLU A 281 13.47 -29.57 -6.59
N ALA A 282 13.14 -30.84 -6.38
CA ALA A 282 13.08 -31.45 -5.07
C ALA A 282 14.45 -32.07 -4.77
N VAL A 283 15.08 -31.63 -3.69
CA VAL A 283 16.35 -32.15 -3.22
C VAL A 283 16.12 -32.80 -1.85
N GLU A 284 16.55 -34.03 -1.75
CA GLU A 284 16.53 -34.81 -0.51
C GLU A 284 17.96 -34.90 0.01
N PHE A 285 18.16 -34.61 1.28
CA PHE A 285 19.43 -34.85 1.96
C PHE A 285 19.19 -35.37 3.39
N GLU A 286 20.07 -36.21 3.84
CA GLU A 286 20.05 -36.89 5.12
C GLU A 286 21.23 -36.40 5.97
N ASP A 287 20.99 -36.18 7.24
CA ASP A 287 21.97 -35.96 8.28
C ASP A 287 21.80 -37.08 9.31
N ASP A 288 22.76 -37.27 10.24
CA ASP A 288 22.78 -38.37 11.19
C ASP A 288 21.49 -38.53 12.03
N ASP A 289 20.74 -37.40 12.20
CA ASP A 289 19.52 -37.36 13.01
C ASP A 289 18.23 -37.10 12.22
N ASN A 290 18.27 -36.61 10.96
CA ASN A 290 17.09 -36.16 10.25
C ASN A 290 17.15 -36.32 8.73
N TYR A 291 15.98 -36.61 8.14
CA TYR A 291 15.74 -36.55 6.71
C TYR A 291 15.14 -35.19 6.34
N TYR A 292 15.74 -34.50 5.34
CA TYR A 292 15.30 -33.19 4.86
C TYR A 292 14.76 -33.29 3.44
N TYR A 293 13.51 -32.85 3.25
CA TYR A 293 12.91 -32.66 1.93
C TYR A 293 12.85 -31.18 1.64
N VAL A 294 13.72 -30.71 0.76
CA VAL A 294 13.82 -29.30 0.41
C VAL A 294 13.41 -29.10 -1.04
N ARG A 295 12.44 -28.22 -1.26
CA ARG A 295 12.07 -27.77 -2.59
C ARG A 295 12.80 -26.49 -2.94
N ILE A 296 13.66 -26.55 -3.93
CA ILE A 296 14.44 -25.42 -4.44
C ILE A 296 13.67 -24.83 -5.62
N VAL A 297 13.24 -23.57 -5.48
CA VAL A 297 12.62 -22.81 -6.59
C VAL A 297 13.65 -21.76 -7.03
N PRO A 298 14.27 -21.91 -8.21
CA PRO A 298 15.27 -20.97 -8.69
C PRO A 298 14.66 -19.59 -8.96
N LYS A 299 15.46 -18.56 -8.78
CA LYS A 299 15.11 -17.21 -9.24
C LYS A 299 15.24 -17.15 -10.75
N ILE A 300 14.30 -16.50 -11.44
CA ILE A 300 14.37 -16.26 -12.87
C ILE A 300 15.66 -15.50 -13.18
N LYS A 301 16.64 -16.18 -13.76
CA LYS A 301 17.86 -15.56 -14.29
C LYS A 301 17.60 -15.23 -15.75
N LEU A 302 17.59 -13.96 -16.08
CA LEU A 302 17.48 -13.51 -17.45
C LEU A 302 18.90 -13.26 -17.96
N ASP A 303 19.39 -14.16 -18.78
CA ASP A 303 20.70 -14.08 -19.45
C ASP A 303 20.71 -13.00 -20.55
N ILE A 304 20.60 -11.74 -20.14
CA ILE A 304 20.75 -10.61 -21.07
C ILE A 304 22.23 -10.35 -21.40
N ALA A 305 23.13 -10.78 -20.51
CA ALA A 305 24.55 -10.50 -20.65
C ALA A 305 25.25 -11.31 -21.76
N GLN A 306 24.71 -12.46 -22.17
CA GLN A 306 25.40 -13.34 -23.15
C GLN A 306 25.21 -12.91 -24.60
N LYS A 307 24.20 -12.09 -24.95
CA LYS A 307 24.00 -11.70 -26.36
C LYS A 307 24.94 -10.59 -26.84
N ASN A 308 25.55 -9.83 -25.92
CA ASN A 308 26.43 -8.69 -26.23
C ASN A 308 27.82 -8.78 -25.59
N ALA A 309 28.15 -9.86 -24.92
CA ALA A 309 29.55 -10.08 -24.51
C ALA A 309 30.37 -10.48 -25.76
N PRO A 310 31.43 -9.75 -26.11
CA PRO A 310 32.33 -10.21 -27.14
C PRO A 310 32.85 -11.59 -26.70
N LYS A 311 32.75 -12.57 -27.60
CA LYS A 311 33.35 -13.88 -27.35
C LYS A 311 34.85 -13.67 -27.15
N VAL A 312 35.25 -13.58 -25.89
CA VAL A 312 36.67 -13.60 -25.54
C VAL A 312 37.12 -15.02 -25.82
N TYR A 313 37.77 -15.22 -26.96
CA TYR A 313 38.51 -16.44 -27.25
C TYR A 313 39.71 -16.45 -26.31
N THR A 314 39.58 -17.10 -25.15
CA THR A 314 40.70 -17.45 -24.31
C THR A 314 41.53 -18.46 -25.10
N ASN A 315 42.68 -18.03 -25.59
CA ASN A 315 43.60 -18.92 -26.24
C ASN A 315 43.97 -20.00 -25.23
N LEU A 316 43.66 -21.26 -25.57
CA LEU A 316 43.91 -22.45 -24.78
C LEU A 316 45.41 -22.70 -24.49
N SER A 317 46.32 -21.82 -24.96
CA SER A 317 47.75 -21.86 -24.68
C SER A 317 48.16 -21.44 -23.26
N GLU A 318 47.32 -20.65 -22.55
CA GLU A 318 47.64 -20.23 -21.17
C GLU A 318 47.20 -21.25 -20.10
N THR A 319 46.22 -22.11 -20.40
CA THR A 319 45.74 -23.11 -19.43
C THR A 319 46.76 -24.23 -19.16
N ASN A 320 47.68 -24.44 -20.05
CA ASN A 320 48.75 -25.45 -19.85
C ASN A 320 49.86 -24.97 -18.92
N ASN A 321 50.05 -23.67 -18.75
CA ASN A 321 51.07 -23.14 -17.83
C ASN A 321 50.65 -23.26 -16.37
N TYR A 322 49.37 -23.11 -16.06
CA TYR A 322 48.89 -23.26 -14.65
C TYR A 322 48.94 -24.72 -14.18
N LYS A 323 48.68 -25.70 -15.05
CA LYS A 323 48.83 -27.13 -14.71
C LYS A 323 50.29 -27.56 -14.47
N LYS A 324 51.25 -26.86 -15.02
CA LYS A 324 52.67 -27.14 -14.80
C LYS A 324 53.13 -26.59 -13.44
N PHE A 325 52.66 -25.45 -13.01
CA PHE A 325 52.98 -24.87 -11.70
C PHE A 325 52.50 -25.75 -10.52
N PHE A 326 51.30 -26.28 -10.58
CA PHE A 326 50.75 -27.15 -9.50
C PHE A 326 51.38 -28.54 -9.47
N LYS A 327 52.02 -28.98 -10.54
CA LYS A 327 52.71 -30.28 -10.61
C LYS A 327 54.12 -30.24 -10.03
N ASP A 328 54.76 -29.11 -10.03
CA ASP A 328 56.12 -28.91 -9.48
C ASP A 328 56.07 -28.68 -7.94
N ASP A 329 54.95 -28.22 -7.38
CA ASP A 329 54.78 -28.07 -5.92
C ASP A 329 54.49 -29.42 -5.21
N GLU A 330 53.87 -30.40 -5.88
CA GLU A 330 53.65 -31.75 -5.29
C GLU A 330 54.93 -32.59 -5.21
N ILE A 331 55.98 -32.28 -6.01
CA ILE A 331 57.23 -33.01 -6.01
C ILE A 331 58.19 -32.52 -4.89
N ASN A 332 58.01 -31.29 -4.39
CA ASN A 332 58.89 -30.73 -3.35
C ASN A 332 58.43 -30.96 -1.90
N HIS A 333 57.28 -31.63 -1.66
CA HIS A 333 56.81 -31.95 -0.32
C HIS A 333 57.09 -33.41 0.11
N ASN A 334 57.82 -34.22 -0.71
CA ASN A 334 58.19 -35.60 -0.41
C ASN A 334 59.71 -35.85 -0.40
N LEU A 335 60.51 -34.89 0.11
CA LEU A 335 61.93 -35.13 0.47
C LEU A 335 62.15 -34.60 1.90
#